data_6f4424ef99b6b56523d1b03475ed76f6
#
_entry.id   6f4424ef99b6b56523d1b03475ed76f6
#
_cell.length_a   1.000
_cell.length_b   1.000
_cell.length_c   1.000
_cell.angle_alpha   90.00
_cell.angle_beta   90.00
_cell.angle_gamma   90.00
#
_symmetry.space_group_name_H-M   'P 1'
#
loop_
_entity.id
_entity.type
_entity.pdbx_description
1 polymer ?
#
loop_
_entity_poly.entity_id
_entity_poly.type
_entity_poly.pdbx_seq_one_letter_code
_entity_poly.pdbx_strand_id
1 'polypeptide(L)'
;MNKTDFINAVSAKAGLSKADTKKAVDAFIETVAEELKIGGKVSLLGFGAFTIAEKAARQGINPKTKEAIEISARKAIKFKAGAELNDLVK
;
A
#
# COMPACT_ATOMS: atom_id res chain seq x y z
N MET A 1 0.09 -16.49 2.05
CA MET A 1 0.39 -15.93 3.39
C MET A 1 -0.63 -14.84 3.73
N ASN A 2 -1.36 -15.02 4.78
CA ASN A 2 -2.28 -13.99 5.28
C ASN A 2 -1.61 -13.18 6.41
N LYS A 3 -2.35 -12.25 7.02
CA LYS A 3 -1.79 -11.39 8.07
C LYS A 3 -1.30 -12.22 9.27
N THR A 4 -2.04 -13.23 9.67
CA THR A 4 -1.66 -14.10 10.79
C THR A 4 -0.36 -14.84 10.50
N ASP A 5 -0.23 -15.42 9.31
CA ASP A 5 0.99 -16.10 8.88
C ASP A 5 2.17 -15.14 8.83
N PHE A 6 1.92 -13.93 8.34
CA PHE A 6 2.94 -12.89 8.26
C PHE A 6 3.44 -12.50 9.66
N ILE A 7 2.53 -12.31 10.61
CA ILE A 7 2.89 -11.97 11.99
C ILE A 7 3.71 -13.09 12.62
N ASN A 8 3.33 -14.35 12.41
CA ASN A 8 4.08 -15.49 12.91
C ASN A 8 5.50 -15.54 12.36
N ALA A 9 5.66 -15.29 11.06
CA ALA A 9 6.98 -15.27 10.42
C ALA A 9 7.86 -14.14 10.93
N VAL A 10 7.30 -12.95 11.09
CA VAL A 10 8.02 -11.78 11.61
C VAL A 10 8.42 -12.01 13.07
N SER A 11 7.52 -12.55 13.88
CA SER A 11 7.79 -12.88 15.27
C SER A 11 9.01 -13.81 15.42
N ALA A 12 9.08 -14.84 14.58
CA ALA A 12 10.20 -15.77 14.58
C ALA A 12 11.52 -15.09 14.18
N LYS A 13 11.49 -14.25 13.16
CA LYS A 13 12.68 -13.55 12.69
C LYS A 13 13.18 -12.47 13.64
N ALA A 14 12.25 -11.74 14.24
CA ALA A 14 12.58 -10.62 15.12
C ALA A 14 12.89 -11.06 16.56
N GLY A 15 12.55 -12.29 16.92
CA GLY A 15 12.70 -12.75 18.30
C GLY A 15 11.73 -12.09 19.27
N LEU A 16 10.56 -11.68 18.77
CA LEU A 16 9.53 -11.04 19.56
C LEU A 16 8.37 -12.00 19.83
N SER A 17 7.58 -11.70 20.85
CA SER A 17 6.32 -12.41 21.06
C SER A 17 5.35 -12.11 19.94
N LYS A 18 4.38 -13.00 19.72
CA LYS A 18 3.35 -12.76 18.71
C LYS A 18 2.51 -11.52 19.03
N ALA A 19 2.24 -11.28 20.32
CA ALA A 19 1.50 -10.09 20.75
C ALA A 19 2.25 -8.79 20.41
N ASP A 20 3.54 -8.74 20.71
CA ASP A 20 4.37 -7.57 20.41
C ASP A 20 4.54 -7.38 18.91
N THR A 21 4.70 -8.47 18.17
CA THR A 21 4.80 -8.45 16.72
C THR A 21 3.52 -7.93 16.08
N LYS A 22 2.37 -8.35 16.58
CA LYS A 22 1.08 -7.87 16.10
C LYS A 22 0.96 -6.35 16.30
N LYS A 23 1.35 -5.85 17.47
CA LYS A 23 1.35 -4.41 17.74
C LYS A 23 2.25 -3.66 16.76
N ALA A 24 3.44 -4.19 16.50
CA ALA A 24 4.38 -3.56 15.58
C ALA A 24 3.85 -3.54 14.15
N VAL A 25 3.27 -4.65 13.69
CA VAL A 25 2.69 -4.75 12.35
C VAL A 25 1.50 -3.81 12.20
N ASP A 26 0.60 -3.79 13.18
CA ASP A 26 -0.55 -2.90 13.16
C ASP A 26 -0.13 -1.43 13.16
N ALA A 27 0.86 -1.09 13.99
CA ALA A 27 1.40 0.27 14.04
C ALA A 27 2.07 0.66 12.71
N PHE A 28 2.75 -0.27 12.08
CA PHE A 28 3.36 -0.06 10.76
C PHE A 28 2.29 0.28 9.73
N ILE A 29 1.23 -0.50 9.67
CA ILE A 29 0.13 -0.29 8.73
C ILE A 29 -0.55 1.05 8.99
N GLU A 30 -0.83 1.38 10.24
CA GLU A 30 -1.43 2.66 10.62
C GLU A 30 -0.54 3.84 10.26
N THR A 31 0.75 3.74 10.51
CA THR A 31 1.71 4.81 10.21
C THR A 31 1.77 5.09 8.71
N VAL A 32 1.82 4.03 7.89
CA VAL A 32 1.79 4.16 6.44
C VAL A 32 0.48 4.81 5.99
N ALA A 33 -0.64 4.35 6.52
CA ALA A 33 -1.96 4.89 6.18
C ALA A 33 -2.09 6.36 6.53
N GLU A 34 -1.65 6.75 7.71
CA GLU A 34 -1.71 8.14 8.17
C GLU A 34 -0.85 9.07 7.30
N GLU A 35 0.35 8.67 6.97
CA GLU A 35 1.25 9.46 6.13
C GLU A 35 0.66 9.64 4.73
N LEU A 36 0.11 8.59 4.15
CA LEU A 36 -0.51 8.66 2.83
C LEU A 36 -1.80 9.48 2.84
N LYS A 37 -2.53 9.45 3.94
CA LYS A 37 -3.77 10.22 4.11
C LYS A 37 -3.53 11.74 4.01
N ILE A 38 -2.41 12.21 4.52
CA ILE A 38 -2.05 13.64 4.45
C ILE A 38 -1.30 14.02 3.18
N GLY A 39 -1.23 13.11 2.22
CA GLY A 39 -0.60 13.37 0.93
C GLY A 39 0.90 13.14 0.89
N GLY A 40 1.47 12.55 1.94
CA GLY A 40 2.89 12.21 1.98
C GLY A 40 3.20 10.90 1.28
N LYS A 41 4.44 10.47 1.42
CA LYS A 41 4.89 9.18 0.91
C LYS A 41 5.74 8.48 1.97
N VAL A 42 5.83 7.16 1.88
CA VAL A 42 6.67 6.37 2.76
C VAL A 42 7.69 5.65 1.89
N SER A 43 8.96 5.98 2.09
CA SER A 43 10.06 5.36 1.35
C SER A 43 10.91 4.55 2.31
N LEU A 44 11.04 3.24 2.04
CA LEU A 44 11.79 2.32 2.87
C LEU A 44 12.97 1.78 2.06
N LEU A 45 14.17 2.20 2.46
CA LEU A 45 15.39 1.81 1.76
C LEU A 45 15.52 0.28 1.69
N GLY A 46 15.80 -0.23 0.52
CA GLY A 46 15.96 -1.67 0.30
C GLY A 46 14.65 -2.44 0.17
N PHE A 47 13.52 -1.78 0.34
CA PHE A 47 12.20 -2.44 0.25
C PHE A 47 11.36 -1.83 -0.86
N GLY A 48 10.99 -0.58 -0.74
CA GLY A 48 10.16 0.09 -1.73
C GLY A 48 9.55 1.37 -1.20
N ALA A 49 8.61 1.91 -1.94
CA ALA A 49 7.94 3.14 -1.56
C ALA A 49 6.44 3.05 -1.76
N PHE A 50 5.70 3.58 -0.78
CA PHE A 50 4.27 3.80 -0.87
C PHE A 50 4.04 5.24 -1.27
N THR A 51 3.29 5.45 -2.34
CA THR A 51 3.00 6.77 -2.86
C THR A 51 1.52 6.88 -3.19
N ILE A 52 1.08 8.11 -3.41
CA ILE A 52 -0.29 8.36 -3.87
C ILE A 52 -0.23 8.67 -5.35
N ALA A 53 -1.02 7.92 -6.13
CA ALA A 53 -1.25 8.23 -7.53
C ALA A 53 -2.59 8.96 -7.64
N GLU A 54 -2.59 10.12 -8.26
CA GLU A 54 -3.81 10.85 -8.52
C GLU A 54 -4.29 10.51 -9.92
N LYS A 55 -5.55 10.12 -10.01
CA LYS A 55 -6.20 9.89 -11.28
C LYS A 55 -7.09 11.09 -11.58
N ALA A 56 -6.80 11.77 -12.71
CA ALA A 56 -7.56 12.93 -13.13
C ALA A 56 -9.01 12.55 -13.45
N ALA A 57 -9.91 13.51 -13.26
CA ALA A 57 -11.28 13.38 -13.74
C ALA A 57 -11.29 13.19 -15.25
N ARG A 58 -12.17 12.32 -15.73
CA ARG A 58 -12.33 12.09 -17.16
C ARG A 58 -13.79 11.77 -17.46
N GLN A 59 -14.18 11.97 -18.72
CA GLN A 59 -15.49 11.60 -19.18
C GLN A 59 -15.44 10.19 -19.75
N GLY A 60 -16.44 9.39 -19.39
CA GLY A 60 -16.68 8.09 -19.99
C GLY A 60 -18.04 8.09 -20.66
N ILE A 61 -18.35 7.01 -21.35
CA ILE A 61 -19.65 6.84 -22.00
C ILE A 61 -20.32 5.62 -21.36
N ASN A 62 -21.57 5.81 -20.91
CA ASN A 62 -22.36 4.70 -20.41
C ASN A 62 -22.79 3.83 -21.61
N PRO A 63 -22.36 2.56 -21.65
CA PRO A 63 -22.67 1.70 -22.80
C PRO A 63 -24.15 1.40 -22.97
N LYS A 64 -24.96 1.53 -21.91
CA LYS A 64 -26.41 1.27 -21.99
C LYS A 64 -27.19 2.46 -22.51
N THR A 65 -26.86 3.66 -22.05
CA THR A 65 -27.60 4.87 -22.40
C THR A 65 -26.85 5.75 -23.40
N LYS A 66 -25.57 5.48 -23.59
CA LYS A 66 -24.65 6.28 -24.42
C LYS A 66 -24.53 7.73 -23.96
N GLU A 67 -24.87 7.99 -22.70
CA GLU A 67 -24.70 9.29 -22.09
C GLU A 67 -23.26 9.45 -21.58
N ALA A 68 -22.74 10.65 -21.69
CA ALA A 68 -21.44 10.97 -21.14
C ALA A 68 -21.49 10.93 -19.62
N ILE A 69 -20.52 10.24 -19.01
CA ILE A 69 -20.42 10.15 -17.55
C ILE A 69 -19.12 10.81 -17.15
N GLU A 70 -19.19 11.72 -16.18
CA GLU A 70 -18.00 12.31 -15.62
C GLU A 70 -17.47 11.40 -14.52
N ILE A 71 -16.22 10.93 -14.68
CA ILE A 71 -15.52 10.14 -13.67
C ILE A 71 -14.68 11.09 -12.85
N SER A 72 -15.03 11.23 -11.57
CA SER A 72 -14.34 12.16 -10.67
C SER A 72 -12.88 11.78 -10.48
N ALA A 73 -12.04 12.79 -10.26
CA ALA A 73 -10.67 12.58 -9.85
C ALA A 73 -10.63 11.82 -8.53
N ARG A 74 -9.68 10.91 -8.38
CA ARG A 74 -9.51 10.16 -7.14
C ARG A 74 -8.04 9.85 -6.91
N LYS A 75 -7.71 9.60 -5.65
CA LYS A 75 -6.38 9.21 -5.24
C LYS A 75 -6.37 7.71 -4.96
N ALA A 76 -5.31 7.06 -5.37
CA ALA A 76 -5.09 5.64 -5.09
C ALA A 76 -3.70 5.45 -4.52
N ILE A 77 -3.57 4.50 -3.61
CA ILE A 77 -2.28 4.15 -3.03
C ILE A 77 -1.55 3.24 -4.00
N LYS A 78 -0.28 3.55 -4.25
CA LYS A 78 0.57 2.76 -5.12
C LYS A 78 1.84 2.35 -4.37
N PHE A 79 2.20 1.08 -4.50
CA PHE A 79 3.47 0.57 -3.98
C PHE A 79 4.41 0.29 -5.14
N LYS A 80 5.64 0.83 -5.03
CA LYS A 80 6.70 0.55 -5.99
C LYS A 80 7.83 -0.15 -5.25
N ALA A 81 8.11 -1.40 -5.64
CA ALA A 81 9.20 -2.15 -5.05
C ALA A 81 10.54 -1.55 -5.43
N GLY A 82 11.47 -1.55 -4.48
CA GLY A 82 12.83 -1.12 -4.73
C GLY A 82 13.59 -2.12 -5.59
N ALA A 83 14.70 -1.70 -6.16
CA ALA A 83 15.53 -2.55 -7.01
C ALA A 83 15.98 -3.82 -6.29
N GLU A 84 16.36 -3.71 -5.02
CA GLU A 84 16.81 -4.85 -4.23
C GLU A 84 15.70 -5.88 -4.03
N LEU A 85 14.48 -5.44 -3.79
CA LEU A 85 13.34 -6.33 -3.63
C LEU A 85 12.98 -7.01 -4.95
N ASN A 86 12.99 -6.26 -6.04
CA ASN A 86 12.72 -6.81 -7.37
C ASN A 86 13.76 -7.85 -7.78
N ASP A 87 15.03 -7.64 -7.42
CA ASP A 87 16.10 -8.56 -7.75
C ASP A 87 15.92 -9.93 -7.10
N LEU A 88 15.21 -10.01 -5.98
CA LEU A 88 14.95 -11.27 -5.29
C LEU A 88 14.00 -12.19 -6.07
N VAL A 89 13.21 -11.67 -6.98
CA VAL A 89 12.18 -12.42 -7.72
C VAL A 89 12.43 -12.48 -9.23
N LYS A 90 13.60 -12.09 -9.66
CA LYS A 90 14.00 -12.22 -11.06
C LYS A 90 14.21 -13.68 -11.44
#